data_520986ff8914ce8ec4e002ef475a7de1
#
_entry.id   520986ff8914ce8ec4e002ef475a7de1
#
_cell.length_a   1.000
_cell.length_b   1.000
_cell.length_c   1.000
_cell.angle_alpha   90.00
_cell.angle_beta   90.00
_cell.angle_gamma   90.00
#
_symmetry.space_group_name_H-M   'P 1'
#
loop_
_entity.id
_entity.type
_entity.pdbx_description
1 polymer ?
#
loop_
_entity_poly.entity_id
_entity_poly.type
_entity_poly.pdbx_seq_one_letter_code
_entity_poly.pdbx_strand_id
1 'polypeptide(L)'
;MNNYFFSLIVLVFLNCVSFVHSENSYYIVAILRNKSDKYYNEESQTVRNKIDELVNDRMNDIYDVIEEKKETYALENGKLDEKLDELESLPKEKRNEQRKKFLFLNKQDNGFYKRSLELNKFDNSTSSEYIPFESNLVMHITDVLNYKLVSAYLSEETAKTVCNMKNVLYCKKNEKLNIIGNDQMDTPVEVKRNLNKRSEETYNKHNKPEYYNLEAIKRETGWKEVSVQDVKEIKNTTFIHLPLISQSPYYYEGKRIDDNYYYYPSSAGQGIDIYAIDGGLIANHIDFDTYEGTPYERTVTCDALATQNGINETTEEQKKNCTYMEGYYPFHGIMDLSVAGGRHSGVAKKANLHMITCDDTLISTYFALGYIRDHATPHKTVVNLSLGWGYYLELIDDMLKSVNEKGIVIIDAAGNENRNICESKESPKFSSFSGYRKSITVGGITDAINENGYFKVDFSNYGDCVDIFAPAEVTCANFKDGNIESFIETRGTSCSAPIVSGIAALIMSEFPDNYTTESMREKLQQLSFKDAINNLEIIPKIKTPNYFVNNGKRSIYSPDDTNVKCGRGVNASCSSGCCSKEGECISFENDPWEKCLIENGCQSEF
;
A
#
# COMPACT_ATOMS: atom_id res chain seq x y z
N MET A 1 -14.88 81.89 17.57
CA MET A 1 -13.47 81.93 17.19
C MET A 1 -12.92 80.52 17.26
N ASN A 2 -12.72 79.93 16.12
CA ASN A 2 -12.37 78.52 15.93
C ASN A 2 -10.86 78.33 16.01
N ASN A 3 -10.43 77.38 16.84
CA ASN A 3 -9.07 76.86 16.76
C ASN A 3 -9.13 75.42 16.27
N TYR A 4 -8.72 75.22 15.02
CA TYR A 4 -8.48 73.93 14.43
C TYR A 4 -7.09 73.43 14.85
N PHE A 5 -7.07 72.30 15.60
CA PHE A 5 -5.86 71.54 15.82
C PHE A 5 -5.71 70.53 14.67
N PHE A 6 -4.70 70.74 13.83
CA PHE A 6 -4.25 69.79 12.85
C PHE A 6 -3.42 68.70 13.57
N SER A 7 -3.97 67.54 13.79
CA SER A 7 -3.19 66.35 14.16
C SER A 7 -2.60 65.69 12.93
N LEU A 8 -1.32 65.82 12.80
CA LEU A 8 -0.53 65.12 11.77
C LEU A 8 -0.40 63.65 12.18
N ILE A 9 -1.24 62.79 11.61
CA ILE A 9 -1.08 61.33 11.72
C ILE A 9 0.01 60.93 10.75
N VAL A 10 1.22 60.70 11.27
CA VAL A 10 2.28 60.01 10.55
C VAL A 10 1.90 58.54 10.49
N LEU A 11 1.33 58.10 9.36
CA LEU A 11 1.18 56.68 9.02
C LEU A 11 2.57 56.11 8.73
N VAL A 12 3.18 55.53 9.76
CA VAL A 12 4.31 54.63 9.58
C VAL A 12 3.74 53.37 8.94
N PHE A 13 3.85 53.24 7.63
CA PHE A 13 3.74 51.95 6.94
C PHE A 13 4.91 51.11 7.43
N LEU A 14 4.67 50.34 8.48
CA LEU A 14 5.42 49.15 8.75
C LEU A 14 5.11 48.20 7.58
N ASN A 15 6.00 48.21 6.58
CA ASN A 15 6.14 47.10 5.69
C ASN A 15 6.46 45.89 6.57
N CYS A 16 5.41 45.14 6.98
CA CYS A 16 5.56 43.75 7.33
C CYS A 16 6.00 43.06 6.03
N VAL A 17 7.27 43.15 5.71
CA VAL A 17 7.93 42.11 4.96
C VAL A 17 7.74 40.89 5.86
N SER A 18 6.75 40.07 5.56
CA SER A 18 6.74 38.69 6.01
C SER A 18 8.07 38.15 5.52
N PHE A 19 9.05 38.07 6.41
CA PHE A 19 10.19 37.18 6.22
C PHE A 19 9.56 35.81 6.09
N VAL A 20 9.32 35.39 4.85
CA VAL A 20 9.20 33.98 4.55
C VAL A 20 10.52 33.44 5.06
N HIS A 21 10.51 32.80 6.21
CA HIS A 21 11.66 32.06 6.69
C HIS A 21 11.94 31.03 5.60
N SER A 22 13.01 31.24 4.87
CA SER A 22 13.50 30.27 3.91
C SER A 22 13.95 29.08 4.75
N GLU A 23 13.13 28.05 4.84
CA GLU A 23 13.47 26.84 5.54
C GLU A 23 14.46 26.04 4.72
N ASN A 24 15.59 25.68 5.32
CA ASN A 24 16.46 24.65 4.79
C ASN A 24 15.68 23.34 4.71
N SER A 25 15.82 22.59 3.65
CA SER A 25 15.06 21.35 3.47
C SER A 25 15.81 20.36 2.59
N TYR A 26 15.44 19.11 2.72
CA TYR A 26 15.85 18.11 1.75
C TYR A 26 15.11 18.32 0.42
N TYR A 27 15.83 18.10 -0.67
CA TYR A 27 15.30 18.10 -2.03
C TYR A 27 15.58 16.76 -2.69
N ILE A 28 14.63 16.30 -3.49
CA ILE A 28 14.81 15.15 -4.36
C ILE A 28 15.35 15.66 -5.68
N VAL A 29 16.51 15.16 -6.07
CA VAL A 29 17.23 15.54 -7.30
C VAL A 29 17.34 14.31 -8.19
N ALA A 30 16.72 14.36 -9.36
CA ALA A 30 16.83 13.29 -10.36
C ALA A 30 17.98 13.58 -11.32
N ILE A 31 18.97 12.71 -11.37
CA ILE A 31 20.16 12.84 -12.20
C ILE A 31 20.07 11.88 -13.38
N LEU A 32 20.02 12.44 -14.59
CA LEU A 32 19.95 11.71 -15.84
C LEU A 32 21.27 11.82 -16.60
N ARG A 33 21.73 10.69 -17.12
CA ARG A 33 22.96 10.64 -17.90
C ARG A 33 22.90 11.53 -19.15
N ASN A 34 21.93 11.31 -20.04
CA ASN A 34 21.70 12.15 -21.22
C ASN A 34 20.28 11.93 -21.75
N LYS A 35 19.57 13.00 -22.08
CA LYS A 35 18.21 12.92 -22.66
C LYS A 35 18.15 12.17 -23.99
N SER A 36 19.27 12.04 -24.70
CA SER A 36 19.37 11.29 -25.96
C SER A 36 19.62 9.81 -25.79
N ASP A 37 20.01 9.33 -24.62
CA ASP A 37 20.30 7.93 -24.35
C ASP A 37 19.01 7.13 -24.16
N LYS A 38 18.29 6.88 -25.25
CA LYS A 38 17.04 6.12 -25.24
C LYS A 38 17.24 4.62 -24.99
N TYR A 39 18.45 4.11 -25.17
CA TYR A 39 18.79 2.69 -25.06
C TYR A 39 19.98 2.54 -24.12
N TYR A 40 19.65 2.27 -22.89
CA TYR A 40 20.58 1.94 -21.86
C TYR A 40 20.67 0.43 -21.75
N ASN A 41 21.82 -0.14 -22.05
CA ASN A 41 22.05 -1.55 -21.77
C ASN A 41 22.51 -1.71 -20.34
N GLU A 42 21.55 -1.93 -19.41
CA GLU A 42 21.81 -2.15 -18.00
C GLU A 42 22.67 -3.39 -17.72
N GLU A 43 22.77 -4.32 -18.66
CA GLU A 43 23.64 -5.50 -18.55
C GLU A 43 25.12 -5.15 -18.71
N SER A 44 25.42 -4.02 -19.37
CA SER A 44 26.80 -3.59 -19.57
C SER A 44 27.42 -2.98 -18.32
N GLN A 45 28.30 -3.70 -17.65
CA GLN A 45 29.05 -3.20 -16.49
C GLN A 45 29.79 -1.88 -16.77
N THR A 46 30.36 -1.73 -17.95
CA THR A 46 31.05 -0.49 -18.36
C THR A 46 30.12 0.72 -18.40
N VAL A 47 28.87 0.50 -18.84
CA VAL A 47 27.87 1.57 -18.90
C VAL A 47 27.41 1.94 -17.49
N ARG A 48 27.12 0.94 -16.64
CA ARG A 48 26.77 1.17 -15.23
C ARG A 48 27.85 1.96 -14.50
N ASN A 49 29.11 1.56 -14.60
CA ASN A 49 30.23 2.25 -13.97
C ASN A 49 30.33 3.73 -14.38
N LYS A 50 30.13 4.05 -15.67
CA LYS A 50 30.16 5.43 -16.16
C LYS A 50 29.01 6.29 -15.63
N ILE A 51 27.87 5.67 -15.33
CA ILE A 51 26.74 6.38 -14.75
C ILE A 51 26.99 6.62 -13.27
N ASP A 52 27.45 5.60 -12.56
CA ASP A 52 27.78 5.72 -11.15
C ASP A 52 28.84 6.81 -10.94
N GLU A 53 29.85 6.88 -11.82
CA GLU A 53 30.83 7.96 -11.85
C GLU A 53 30.19 9.33 -12.10
N LEU A 54 29.32 9.46 -13.11
CA LEU A 54 28.61 10.69 -13.39
C LEU A 54 27.75 11.17 -12.22
N VAL A 55 27.02 10.24 -11.58
CA VAL A 55 26.15 10.56 -10.44
C VAL A 55 27.01 10.99 -9.26
N ASN A 56 28.08 10.26 -8.96
CA ASN A 56 29.01 10.61 -7.89
C ASN A 56 29.68 11.98 -8.15
N ASP A 57 30.05 12.30 -9.38
CA ASP A 57 30.57 13.62 -9.73
C ASP A 57 29.52 14.71 -9.48
N ARG A 58 28.25 14.47 -9.87
CA ARG A 58 27.18 15.42 -9.62
C ARG A 58 26.88 15.59 -8.13
N MET A 59 26.99 14.53 -7.34
CA MET A 59 26.87 14.61 -5.88
C MET A 59 28.00 15.44 -5.27
N ASN A 60 29.24 15.32 -5.78
CA ASN A 60 30.35 16.20 -5.39
C ASN A 60 30.06 17.67 -5.74
N ASP A 61 29.57 17.95 -6.96
CA ASP A 61 29.23 19.30 -7.35
C ASP A 61 28.12 19.91 -6.45
N ILE A 62 27.11 19.11 -6.09
CA ILE A 62 26.05 19.53 -5.16
C ILE A 62 26.65 19.85 -3.78
N TYR A 63 27.51 18.97 -3.27
CA TYR A 63 28.18 19.15 -1.98
C TYR A 63 29.04 20.43 -1.96
N ASP A 64 29.76 20.70 -3.04
CA ASP A 64 30.57 21.92 -3.20
C ASP A 64 29.70 23.18 -3.21
N VAL A 65 28.53 23.17 -3.88
CA VAL A 65 27.57 24.29 -3.85
C VAL A 65 27.01 24.51 -2.44
N ILE A 66 26.74 23.44 -1.67
CA ILE A 66 26.30 23.57 -0.27
C ILE A 66 27.38 24.26 0.56
N GLU A 67 28.65 23.87 0.40
CA GLU A 67 29.77 24.48 1.09
C GLU A 67 29.98 25.94 0.69
N GLU A 68 30.03 26.25 -0.63
CA GLU A 68 30.24 27.59 -1.15
C GLU A 68 29.17 28.59 -0.73
N LYS A 69 27.97 28.11 -0.47
CA LYS A 69 26.81 28.95 -0.13
C LYS A 69 26.25 28.66 1.27
N LYS A 70 27.08 28.19 2.20
CA LYS A 70 26.62 27.85 3.55
C LYS A 70 26.00 29.05 4.31
N GLU A 71 26.40 30.26 3.96
CA GLU A 71 25.83 31.50 4.53
C GLU A 71 24.35 31.75 4.13
N THR A 72 23.86 31.07 3.10
CA THR A 72 22.45 31.20 2.66
C THR A 72 21.49 30.33 3.47
N TYR A 73 22.02 29.46 4.34
CA TYR A 73 21.20 28.60 5.17
C TYR A 73 20.60 29.37 6.34
N ALA A 74 19.30 29.18 6.54
CA ALA A 74 18.60 29.80 7.65
C ALA A 74 19.16 29.31 8.98
N LEU A 75 19.30 30.23 9.95
CA LEU A 75 19.76 29.91 11.29
C LEU A 75 18.59 29.41 12.13
N GLU A 76 18.73 28.26 12.76
CA GLU A 76 17.79 27.76 13.74
C GLU A 76 18.20 28.24 15.13
N ASN A 77 17.32 29.02 15.77
CA ASN A 77 17.60 29.67 17.07
C ASN A 77 18.93 30.48 17.10
N GLY A 78 19.29 31.11 15.98
CA GLY A 78 20.51 31.90 15.85
C GLY A 78 21.80 31.07 15.67
N LYS A 79 21.69 29.75 15.47
CA LYS A 79 22.80 28.84 15.18
C LYS A 79 22.62 28.24 13.78
N LEU A 80 23.74 27.94 13.14
CA LEU A 80 23.74 27.18 11.91
C LEU A 80 23.21 25.75 12.20
N ASP A 81 22.47 25.17 11.25
CA ASP A 81 21.94 23.81 11.37
C ASP A 81 23.08 22.79 11.61
N GLU A 82 22.95 21.95 12.62
CA GLU A 82 23.95 20.93 13.01
C GLU A 82 24.32 19.97 11.86
N LYS A 83 23.41 19.80 10.86
CA LYS A 83 23.75 19.02 9.66
C LYS A 83 24.93 19.60 8.89
N LEU A 84 25.11 20.91 8.91
CA LEU A 84 26.21 21.59 8.24
C LEU A 84 27.56 21.45 8.95
N ASP A 85 27.60 20.92 10.19
CA ASP A 85 28.84 20.58 10.89
C ASP A 85 29.64 19.52 10.12
N GLU A 86 28.96 18.74 9.25
CA GLU A 86 29.61 17.82 8.32
C GLU A 86 30.64 18.51 7.41
N LEU A 87 30.44 19.77 7.06
CA LEU A 87 31.36 20.57 6.23
C LEU A 87 32.72 20.83 6.92
N GLU A 88 32.77 20.68 8.23
CA GLU A 88 34.00 20.85 9.05
C GLU A 88 34.57 19.48 9.53
N SER A 89 34.11 18.38 8.92
CA SER A 89 34.50 17.03 9.30
C SER A 89 35.91 16.63 8.82
N LEU A 90 36.59 15.68 9.53
CA LEU A 90 37.90 15.14 9.14
C LEU A 90 37.96 14.59 7.69
N PRO A 91 36.94 13.89 7.15
CA PRO A 91 36.97 13.50 5.74
C PRO A 91 37.06 14.69 4.78
N LYS A 92 36.41 15.80 5.13
CA LYS A 92 36.45 17.04 4.33
C LYS A 92 37.83 17.68 4.35
N GLU A 93 38.50 17.74 5.48
CA GLU A 93 39.87 18.22 5.58
C GLU A 93 40.81 17.38 4.70
N LYS A 94 40.74 16.04 4.79
CA LYS A 94 41.51 15.10 3.96
C LYS A 94 41.25 15.29 2.47
N ARG A 95 39.97 15.53 2.07
CA ARG A 95 39.59 15.80 0.69
C ARG A 95 40.34 17.00 0.15
N ASN A 96 40.35 18.10 0.89
CA ASN A 96 40.99 19.34 0.51
C ASN A 96 42.53 19.20 0.44
N GLU A 97 43.14 18.60 1.46
CA GLU A 97 44.58 18.35 1.49
C GLU A 97 45.07 17.47 0.35
N GLN A 98 44.31 16.42 0.02
CA GLN A 98 44.67 15.44 -1.02
C GLN A 98 44.17 15.81 -2.42
N ARG A 99 43.35 16.85 -2.55
CA ARG A 99 42.68 17.27 -3.81
C ARG A 99 41.90 16.14 -4.47
N LYS A 100 41.20 15.31 -3.65
CA LYS A 100 40.42 14.17 -4.09
C LYS A 100 38.93 14.52 -4.12
N LYS A 101 38.12 13.66 -4.74
CA LYS A 101 36.67 13.69 -4.67
C LYS A 101 36.16 12.75 -3.56
N PHE A 102 34.94 12.99 -3.07
CA PHE A 102 34.23 12.00 -2.27
C PHE A 102 33.69 10.89 -3.14
N LEU A 103 33.73 9.68 -2.62
CA LEU A 103 32.90 8.57 -3.05
C LEU A 103 31.76 8.47 -2.04
N PHE A 104 30.58 8.95 -2.43
CA PHE A 104 29.40 8.91 -1.56
C PHE A 104 28.95 7.46 -1.38
N LEU A 105 29.02 6.98 -0.14
CA LEU A 105 28.63 5.62 0.22
C LEU A 105 27.13 5.56 0.45
N ASN A 106 26.50 4.53 -0.12
CA ASN A 106 25.14 4.17 0.22
C ASN A 106 25.16 2.85 0.99
N LYS A 107 24.76 2.89 2.27
CA LYS A 107 24.70 1.69 3.11
C LYS A 107 23.73 0.64 2.61
N GLN A 108 22.79 1.02 1.75
CA GLN A 108 21.62 0.25 1.42
C GLN A 108 21.68 -0.42 0.03
N ASP A 109 22.40 0.18 -0.88
CA ASP A 109 22.61 -0.42 -2.20
C ASP A 109 23.83 -1.36 -2.13
N ASN A 110 23.57 -2.61 -1.74
CA ASN A 110 24.59 -3.66 -1.82
C ASN A 110 25.23 -3.74 -3.23
N GLY A 111 24.53 -3.33 -4.27
CA GLY A 111 25.01 -3.23 -5.63
C GLY A 111 25.91 -2.03 -5.87
N PHE A 112 25.49 -0.82 -5.45
CA PHE A 112 26.29 0.41 -5.59
C PHE A 112 27.50 0.40 -4.67
N TYR A 113 27.33 -0.01 -3.43
CA TYR A 113 28.41 -0.15 -2.46
C TYR A 113 29.46 -1.18 -2.89
N LYS A 114 29.04 -2.37 -3.36
CA LYS A 114 29.94 -3.35 -3.97
C LYS A 114 30.64 -2.81 -5.22
N ARG A 115 29.92 -2.14 -6.11
CA ARG A 115 30.48 -1.52 -7.32
C ARG A 115 31.45 -0.41 -6.98
N SER A 116 31.12 0.44 -6.00
CA SER A 116 32.00 1.50 -5.53
C SER A 116 33.29 0.96 -4.89
N LEU A 117 33.20 -0.15 -4.14
CA LEU A 117 34.37 -0.85 -3.61
C LEU A 117 35.16 -1.55 -4.72
N GLU A 118 34.52 -2.01 -5.78
CA GLU A 118 35.20 -2.61 -6.94
C GLU A 118 35.90 -1.55 -7.80
N LEU A 119 35.34 -0.36 -7.96
CA LEU A 119 36.03 0.79 -8.57
C LEU A 119 37.34 1.11 -7.83
N ASN A 120 37.33 0.98 -6.49
CA ASN A 120 38.55 1.15 -5.68
C ASN A 120 39.53 -0.04 -5.74
N LYS A 121 39.10 -1.23 -6.20
CA LYS A 121 39.96 -2.43 -6.31
C LYS A 121 40.65 -2.57 -7.67
N PHE A 122 40.17 -1.89 -8.71
CA PHE A 122 40.73 -2.04 -10.06
C PHE A 122 42.06 -1.31 -10.28
N ASP A 123 42.49 -0.48 -9.35
CA ASP A 123 43.80 0.20 -9.43
C ASP A 123 44.72 -0.20 -8.27
N ASN A 124 45.45 -1.31 -8.48
CA ASN A 124 46.51 -1.75 -7.58
C ASN A 124 47.81 -0.91 -7.68
N SER A 125 47.77 0.23 -8.36
CA SER A 125 48.99 1.01 -8.63
C SER A 125 48.82 2.51 -8.55
N THR A 126 48.10 3.05 -7.63
CA THR A 126 48.21 4.47 -7.20
C THR A 126 47.05 4.84 -6.28
N SER A 127 47.30 5.62 -5.25
CA SER A 127 46.33 6.18 -4.33
C SER A 127 44.94 6.42 -4.94
N SER A 128 43.88 5.77 -4.39
CA SER A 128 42.51 5.94 -4.86
C SER A 128 42.18 7.42 -5.07
N GLU A 129 41.59 7.76 -6.20
CA GLU A 129 41.19 9.13 -6.56
C GLU A 129 40.06 9.66 -5.67
N TYR A 130 39.42 8.76 -4.91
CA TYR A 130 38.25 9.03 -4.09
C TYR A 130 38.51 8.75 -2.60
N ILE A 131 37.80 9.52 -1.75
CA ILE A 131 37.69 9.29 -0.31
C ILE A 131 36.28 8.76 -0.02
N PRO A 132 36.11 7.54 0.51
CA PRO A 132 34.81 7.03 0.94
C PRO A 132 34.18 7.97 1.99
N PHE A 133 32.90 8.34 1.78
CA PHE A 133 32.22 9.31 2.62
C PHE A 133 30.74 9.00 2.76
N GLU A 134 30.26 8.97 4.00
CA GLU A 134 28.83 8.93 4.31
C GLU A 134 28.40 10.35 4.63
N SER A 135 27.46 10.89 3.86
CA SER A 135 26.98 12.26 4.00
C SER A 135 25.52 12.29 4.41
N ASN A 136 25.18 13.22 5.31
CA ASN A 136 23.79 13.59 5.61
C ASN A 136 23.30 14.76 4.74
N LEU A 137 24.20 15.44 4.02
CA LEU A 137 23.88 16.57 3.16
C LEU A 137 23.53 16.12 1.74
N VAL A 138 24.17 15.06 1.24
CA VAL A 138 23.94 14.53 -0.11
C VAL A 138 23.94 13.01 -0.06
N MET A 139 22.81 12.38 -0.35
CA MET A 139 22.61 10.95 -0.25
C MET A 139 21.98 10.38 -1.51
N HIS A 140 22.41 9.20 -1.93
CA HIS A 140 21.70 8.44 -2.94
C HIS A 140 20.39 7.87 -2.37
N ILE A 141 19.27 8.01 -3.07
CA ILE A 141 17.98 7.46 -2.67
C ILE A 141 17.77 6.09 -3.33
N THR A 142 17.59 6.06 -4.64
CA THR A 142 17.33 4.84 -5.40
C THR A 142 17.47 5.10 -6.91
N ASP A 143 17.53 4.02 -7.67
CA ASP A 143 17.47 4.08 -9.12
C ASP A 143 16.02 4.04 -9.59
N VAL A 144 15.69 4.83 -10.62
CA VAL A 144 14.36 4.82 -11.23
C VAL A 144 14.50 4.83 -12.73
N LEU A 145 14.07 3.77 -13.40
CA LEU A 145 14.20 3.61 -14.86
C LEU A 145 15.63 3.93 -15.36
N ASN A 146 15.82 5.10 -15.99
CA ASN A 146 17.08 5.52 -16.60
C ASN A 146 17.76 6.68 -15.86
N TYR A 147 17.36 7.01 -14.66
CA TYR A 147 17.96 8.07 -13.84
C TYR A 147 18.11 7.62 -12.38
N LYS A 148 18.91 8.37 -11.63
CA LYS A 148 19.15 8.12 -10.20
C LYS A 148 18.59 9.26 -9.37
N LEU A 149 17.94 8.91 -8.25
CA LEU A 149 17.44 9.87 -7.29
C LEU A 149 18.47 10.07 -6.18
N VAL A 150 18.72 11.32 -5.90
CA VAL A 150 19.61 11.79 -4.84
C VAL A 150 18.82 12.73 -3.92
N SER A 151 19.01 12.60 -2.61
CA SER A 151 18.56 13.57 -1.62
C SER A 151 19.66 14.59 -1.38
N ALA A 152 19.32 15.88 -1.34
CA ALA A 152 20.25 16.96 -1.02
C ALA A 152 19.61 17.95 -0.03
N TYR A 153 20.33 18.30 1.05
CA TYR A 153 19.89 19.29 2.03
C TYR A 153 20.26 20.69 1.57
N LEU A 154 19.27 21.49 1.14
CA LEU A 154 19.48 22.73 0.43
C LEU A 154 18.74 23.91 1.08
N SER A 155 19.37 25.10 1.05
CA SER A 155 18.67 26.38 1.18
C SER A 155 17.92 26.70 -0.11
N GLU A 156 17.00 27.66 -0.09
CA GLU A 156 16.32 28.11 -1.32
C GLU A 156 17.29 28.57 -2.42
N GLU A 157 18.41 29.19 -2.05
CA GLU A 157 19.39 29.67 -3.01
C GLU A 157 20.23 28.55 -3.59
N THR A 158 20.70 27.63 -2.75
CA THR A 158 21.42 26.44 -3.23
C THR A 158 20.52 25.57 -4.09
N ALA A 159 19.23 25.43 -3.75
CA ALA A 159 18.26 24.71 -4.57
C ALA A 159 18.14 25.28 -5.98
N LYS A 160 18.06 26.63 -6.13
CA LYS A 160 18.04 27.28 -7.45
C LYS A 160 19.27 26.92 -8.28
N THR A 161 20.44 26.83 -7.66
CA THR A 161 21.68 26.44 -8.33
C THR A 161 21.68 24.98 -8.74
N VAL A 162 21.37 24.08 -7.81
CA VAL A 162 21.36 22.62 -8.01
C VAL A 162 20.33 22.22 -9.05
N CYS A 163 19.11 22.76 -8.98
CA CYS A 163 18.03 22.43 -9.92
C CYS A 163 18.34 22.84 -11.38
N ASN A 164 19.28 23.78 -11.60
CA ASN A 164 19.72 24.20 -12.92
C ASN A 164 21.04 23.55 -13.39
N MET A 165 21.59 22.61 -12.63
CA MET A 165 22.80 21.89 -13.01
C MET A 165 22.58 21.03 -14.25
N LYS A 166 23.65 20.85 -15.03
CA LYS A 166 23.65 19.89 -16.13
C LYS A 166 23.34 18.48 -15.60
N ASN A 167 22.54 17.73 -16.33
CA ASN A 167 22.09 16.38 -15.99
C ASN A 167 21.07 16.29 -14.85
N VAL A 168 20.67 17.39 -14.23
CA VAL A 168 19.52 17.42 -13.33
C VAL A 168 18.24 17.51 -14.16
N LEU A 169 17.43 16.47 -14.11
CA LEU A 169 16.15 16.36 -14.82
C LEU A 169 15.02 16.98 -14.01
N TYR A 170 15.05 16.72 -12.72
CA TYR A 170 13.99 17.06 -11.78
C TYR A 170 14.59 17.45 -10.44
N CYS A 171 13.97 18.40 -9.76
CA CYS A 171 14.42 18.87 -8.47
C CYS A 171 13.20 19.39 -7.70
N LYS A 172 12.86 18.75 -6.60
CA LYS A 172 11.69 19.10 -5.80
C LYS A 172 12.00 19.04 -4.31
N LYS A 173 11.47 20.03 -3.56
CA LYS A 173 11.51 20.02 -2.09
C LYS A 173 10.81 18.79 -1.56
N ASN A 174 11.39 18.15 -0.54
CA ASN A 174 10.77 17.08 0.20
C ASN A 174 9.55 17.61 0.97
N GLU A 175 8.45 16.91 0.88
CA GLU A 175 7.18 17.28 1.50
C GLU A 175 6.66 16.09 2.32
N LYS A 176 5.95 16.40 3.39
CA LYS A 176 5.18 15.37 4.11
C LYS A 176 3.98 14.94 3.27
N LEU A 177 3.77 13.64 3.26
CA LEU A 177 2.58 13.02 2.70
C LEU A 177 1.49 12.98 3.79
N ASN A 178 0.25 13.09 3.39
CA ASN A 178 -0.86 12.82 4.31
C ASN A 178 -1.16 11.33 4.22
N ILE A 179 -1.03 10.59 5.30
CA ILE A 179 -1.57 9.22 5.36
C ILE A 179 -3.08 9.34 5.15
N ILE A 180 -3.59 8.54 4.21
CA ILE A 180 -5.01 8.54 3.89
C ILE A 180 -5.78 8.07 5.13
N GLY A 181 -6.42 9.00 5.84
CA GLY A 181 -7.20 8.72 7.04
C GLY A 181 -6.60 9.22 8.37
N ASN A 182 -5.44 9.85 8.38
CA ASN A 182 -4.71 10.20 9.62
C ASN A 182 -5.39 11.21 10.54
N ASP A 183 -6.26 12.10 10.05
CA ASP A 183 -6.90 13.09 10.92
C ASP A 183 -7.96 12.51 11.90
N GLN A 184 -8.33 11.22 11.74
CA GLN A 184 -9.32 10.56 12.61
C GLN A 184 -8.99 9.10 12.97
N MET A 185 -7.95 8.49 12.42
CA MET A 185 -7.71 7.04 12.50
C MET A 185 -6.59 6.58 13.44
N ASP A 186 -5.80 7.47 14.01
CA ASP A 186 -4.83 7.12 15.06
C ASP A 186 -5.51 6.77 16.41
N THR A 187 -6.82 6.87 16.44
CA THR A 187 -7.63 6.37 17.54
C THR A 187 -8.63 5.36 17.02
N PRO A 188 -8.73 4.18 17.64
CA PRO A 188 -9.75 3.20 17.31
C PRO A 188 -11.12 3.85 17.35
N VAL A 189 -11.82 3.91 16.23
CA VAL A 189 -13.21 4.36 16.21
C VAL A 189 -14.07 3.22 16.71
N GLU A 190 -14.66 3.38 17.88
CA GLU A 190 -15.63 2.42 18.40
C GLU A 190 -16.84 2.37 17.46
N VAL A 191 -16.91 1.37 16.60
CA VAL A 191 -18.06 1.16 15.72
C VAL A 191 -19.18 0.59 16.57
N LYS A 192 -20.12 1.45 16.98
CA LYS A 192 -21.35 0.99 17.67
C LYS A 192 -22.26 0.32 16.64
N ARG A 193 -22.09 -1.00 16.47
CA ARG A 193 -23.04 -1.81 15.71
C ARG A 193 -24.34 -1.92 16.51
N ASN A 194 -25.44 -1.38 16.00
CA ASN A 194 -26.77 -1.78 16.44
C ASN A 194 -27.04 -3.23 15.96
N LEU A 195 -26.37 -4.17 16.58
CA LEU A 195 -26.71 -5.57 16.45
C LEU A 195 -28.09 -5.74 17.11
N ASN A 196 -29.14 -5.65 16.33
CA ASN A 196 -30.44 -6.11 16.78
C ASN A 196 -30.23 -7.52 17.33
N LYS A 197 -30.50 -7.69 18.63
CA LYS A 197 -30.39 -8.98 19.32
C LYS A 197 -31.12 -10.03 18.48
N ARG A 198 -30.37 -10.82 17.73
CA ARG A 198 -30.88 -11.99 17.06
C ARG A 198 -31.25 -13.01 18.11
N SER A 199 -32.44 -13.59 18.00
CA SER A 199 -32.86 -14.68 18.83
C SER A 199 -31.91 -15.86 18.64
N GLU A 200 -31.20 -16.27 19.66
CA GLU A 200 -30.21 -17.35 19.68
C GLU A 200 -30.79 -18.75 19.32
N GLU A 201 -32.10 -18.87 19.25
CA GLU A 201 -32.76 -20.21 19.22
C GLU A 201 -32.84 -20.84 17.81
N THR A 202 -32.74 -20.10 16.72
CA THR A 202 -32.89 -20.66 15.35
C THR A 202 -31.57 -21.03 14.69
N TYR A 203 -30.45 -20.67 15.28
CA TYR A 203 -29.11 -20.70 14.67
C TYR A 203 -28.36 -22.03 14.88
N ASN A 204 -28.76 -22.83 15.84
CA ASN A 204 -27.96 -23.95 16.36
C ASN A 204 -28.05 -25.27 15.57
N LYS A 205 -28.79 -25.36 14.48
CA LYS A 205 -29.02 -26.65 13.81
C LYS A 205 -28.20 -26.88 12.52
N HIS A 206 -27.60 -25.82 11.94
CA HIS A 206 -26.91 -25.91 10.66
C HIS A 206 -25.41 -25.56 10.68
N ASN A 207 -24.81 -25.37 11.85
CA ASN A 207 -23.51 -24.71 11.97
C ASN A 207 -22.35 -25.62 12.39
N LYS A 208 -22.30 -26.86 11.87
CA LYS A 208 -21.12 -27.69 12.08
C LYS A 208 -20.33 -27.83 10.78
N PRO A 209 -18.96 -27.70 10.82
CA PRO A 209 -18.09 -27.84 9.65
C PRO A 209 -18.31 -29.14 8.86
N GLU A 210 -18.81 -30.19 9.51
CA GLU A 210 -19.14 -31.48 8.90
C GLU A 210 -20.28 -31.43 7.87
N TYR A 211 -21.03 -30.33 7.80
CA TYR A 211 -22.14 -30.16 6.85
C TYR A 211 -21.77 -29.39 5.59
N TYR A 212 -20.53 -28.95 5.43
CA TYR A 212 -20.14 -28.21 4.23
C TYR A 212 -19.76 -29.13 3.09
N ASN A 213 -20.29 -28.83 1.91
CA ASN A 213 -19.92 -29.57 0.70
C ASN A 213 -18.60 -29.04 0.16
N LEU A 214 -17.47 -29.40 0.80
CA LEU A 214 -16.12 -28.94 0.40
C LEU A 214 -15.77 -29.36 -1.03
N GLU A 215 -16.28 -30.49 -1.50
CA GLU A 215 -16.06 -30.96 -2.86
C GLU A 215 -16.80 -30.10 -3.90
N ALA A 216 -17.98 -29.58 -3.57
CA ALA A 216 -18.67 -28.61 -4.41
C ALA A 216 -17.92 -27.27 -4.47
N ILE A 217 -17.37 -26.80 -3.33
CA ILE A 217 -16.54 -25.60 -3.29
C ILE A 217 -15.28 -25.77 -4.15
N LYS A 218 -14.58 -26.91 -4.07
CA LYS A 218 -13.43 -27.22 -4.94
C LYS A 218 -13.80 -27.17 -6.41
N ARG A 219 -14.94 -27.74 -6.80
CA ARG A 219 -15.40 -27.70 -8.20
C ARG A 219 -15.71 -26.29 -8.69
N GLU A 220 -16.36 -25.49 -7.84
CA GLU A 220 -16.68 -24.10 -8.16
C GLU A 220 -15.41 -23.25 -8.32
N THR A 221 -14.51 -23.35 -7.37
CA THR A 221 -13.36 -22.44 -7.23
C THR A 221 -12.12 -22.89 -7.98
N GLY A 222 -12.01 -24.20 -8.25
CA GLY A 222 -10.78 -24.84 -8.75
C GLY A 222 -9.68 -24.95 -7.69
N TRP A 223 -9.98 -24.71 -6.41
CA TRP A 223 -9.00 -24.86 -5.33
C TRP A 223 -8.62 -26.34 -5.13
N LYS A 224 -7.35 -26.57 -4.82
CA LYS A 224 -6.84 -27.91 -4.52
C LYS A 224 -7.45 -28.47 -3.24
N GLU A 225 -7.45 -27.65 -2.19
CA GLU A 225 -8.02 -27.95 -0.88
C GLU A 225 -8.70 -26.72 -0.28
N VAL A 226 -9.75 -26.94 0.52
CA VAL A 226 -10.55 -25.89 1.17
C VAL A 226 -10.27 -25.88 2.66
N SER A 227 -9.98 -24.71 3.20
CA SER A 227 -9.96 -24.44 4.63
C SER A 227 -11.17 -23.61 5.04
N VAL A 228 -11.62 -23.82 6.27
CA VAL A 228 -12.78 -23.12 6.86
C VAL A 228 -12.38 -22.57 8.22
N GLN A 229 -12.72 -21.30 8.49
CA GLN A 229 -12.55 -20.68 9.80
C GLN A 229 -13.89 -20.26 10.36
N ASP A 230 -14.14 -20.54 11.64
CA ASP A 230 -15.22 -19.91 12.41
C ASP A 230 -14.78 -18.48 12.77
N VAL A 231 -15.47 -17.48 12.22
CA VAL A 231 -15.10 -16.05 12.44
C VAL A 231 -15.43 -15.56 13.85
N LYS A 232 -16.01 -16.40 14.71
CA LYS A 232 -16.28 -16.17 16.12
C LYS A 232 -15.40 -17.02 17.05
N GLU A 233 -14.32 -17.57 16.53
CA GLU A 233 -13.40 -18.43 17.30
C GLU A 233 -12.76 -17.69 18.50
N ILE A 234 -12.60 -16.36 18.40
CA ILE A 234 -12.15 -15.53 19.51
C ILE A 234 -13.38 -15.01 20.29
N LYS A 235 -13.40 -15.26 21.58
CA LYS A 235 -14.50 -14.86 22.45
C LYS A 235 -14.78 -13.36 22.38
N ASN A 236 -16.05 -12.99 22.18
CA ASN A 236 -16.54 -11.61 22.05
C ASN A 236 -15.99 -10.84 20.81
N THR A 237 -15.42 -11.56 19.84
CA THR A 237 -14.86 -10.98 18.63
C THR A 237 -15.51 -11.64 17.41
N THR A 238 -15.76 -10.86 16.36
CA THR A 238 -16.30 -11.39 15.11
C THR A 238 -15.56 -10.74 13.92
N PHE A 239 -14.93 -11.55 13.10
CA PHE A 239 -14.22 -11.10 11.91
C PHE A 239 -15.14 -11.07 10.68
N ILE A 240 -16.17 -10.18 10.73
CA ILE A 240 -17.28 -10.18 9.76
C ILE A 240 -16.84 -9.89 8.31
N HIS A 241 -15.74 -9.18 8.10
CA HIS A 241 -15.21 -8.90 6.77
C HIS A 241 -14.78 -10.17 6.01
N LEU A 242 -14.41 -11.24 6.71
CA LEU A 242 -13.94 -12.49 6.11
C LEU A 242 -15.05 -13.30 5.41
N PRO A 243 -16.20 -13.60 6.02
CA PRO A 243 -17.27 -14.29 5.31
C PRO A 243 -17.81 -13.46 4.13
N LEU A 244 -17.79 -12.13 4.21
CA LEU A 244 -18.27 -11.26 3.12
C LEU A 244 -17.58 -11.49 1.79
N ILE A 245 -16.30 -11.85 1.82
CA ILE A 245 -15.48 -12.06 0.61
C ILE A 245 -15.44 -13.52 0.14
N SER A 246 -16.14 -14.42 0.80
CA SER A 246 -16.16 -15.86 0.48
C SER A 246 -17.55 -16.45 0.41
N GLN A 247 -18.55 -15.66 0.04
CA GLN A 247 -19.93 -16.11 -0.11
C GLN A 247 -20.67 -15.28 -1.15
N SER A 248 -21.89 -15.73 -1.51
CA SER A 248 -22.81 -14.97 -2.34
C SER A 248 -23.22 -13.65 -1.68
N PRO A 249 -23.38 -12.57 -2.42
CA PRO A 249 -23.89 -11.30 -1.91
C PRO A 249 -25.40 -11.35 -1.60
N TYR A 250 -26.08 -12.46 -1.93
CA TYR A 250 -27.53 -12.55 -1.87
C TYR A 250 -28.07 -12.71 -0.45
N TYR A 251 -29.27 -12.17 -0.28
CA TYR A 251 -30.11 -12.27 0.89
C TYR A 251 -31.21 -13.28 0.72
N TYR A 252 -31.54 -13.92 1.81
CA TYR A 252 -32.82 -14.57 1.95
C TYR A 252 -33.55 -13.95 3.16
N GLU A 253 -34.74 -13.41 2.97
CA GLU A 253 -35.54 -12.77 4.02
C GLU A 253 -34.80 -11.70 4.83
N GLY A 254 -34.00 -10.87 4.18
CA GLY A 254 -33.24 -9.79 4.84
C GLY A 254 -32.08 -10.25 5.72
N LYS A 255 -31.60 -11.49 5.55
CA LYS A 255 -30.48 -12.05 6.32
C LYS A 255 -29.40 -12.56 5.36
N ARG A 256 -28.13 -12.34 5.74
CA ARG A 256 -27.03 -13.10 5.15
C ARG A 256 -27.16 -14.56 5.54
N ILE A 257 -26.88 -15.46 4.61
CA ILE A 257 -27.09 -16.89 4.82
C ILE A 257 -25.95 -17.49 5.64
N ASP A 258 -24.73 -16.99 5.52
CA ASP A 258 -23.58 -17.49 6.27
C ASP A 258 -22.63 -16.37 6.71
N ASP A 259 -22.84 -15.85 7.92
CA ASP A 259 -21.96 -14.85 8.54
C ASP A 259 -20.93 -15.46 9.51
N ASN A 260 -20.87 -16.79 9.60
CA ASN A 260 -20.09 -17.43 10.65
C ASN A 260 -18.77 -18.02 10.16
N TYR A 261 -18.65 -18.27 8.84
CA TYR A 261 -17.52 -19.02 8.32
C TYR A 261 -16.87 -18.32 7.15
N TYR A 262 -15.54 -18.30 7.19
CA TYR A 262 -14.67 -17.90 6.10
C TYR A 262 -14.10 -19.11 5.40
N TYR A 263 -14.34 -19.22 4.09
CA TYR A 263 -13.82 -20.28 3.23
C TYR A 263 -12.67 -19.74 2.40
N TYR A 264 -11.57 -20.49 2.34
CA TYR A 264 -10.39 -20.05 1.60
C TYR A 264 -9.58 -21.26 1.12
N PRO A 265 -8.74 -21.10 0.07
CA PRO A 265 -7.85 -22.19 -0.36
C PRO A 265 -6.85 -22.51 0.75
N SER A 266 -6.57 -23.81 0.98
CA SER A 266 -5.67 -24.24 2.06
C SER A 266 -4.22 -23.80 1.87
N SER A 267 -3.83 -23.36 0.65
CA SER A 267 -2.57 -22.67 0.39
C SER A 267 -2.44 -21.37 1.19
N ALA A 268 -3.56 -20.66 1.39
CA ALA A 268 -3.70 -19.52 2.29
C ALA A 268 -2.63 -18.43 2.12
N GLY A 269 -2.09 -18.24 0.91
CA GLY A 269 -1.02 -17.26 0.64
C GLY A 269 0.39 -17.79 0.88
N GLN A 270 0.58 -19.09 1.18
CA GLN A 270 1.90 -19.66 1.47
C GLN A 270 2.92 -19.39 0.36
N GLY A 271 4.10 -18.87 0.75
CA GLY A 271 5.19 -18.53 -0.18
C GLY A 271 4.97 -17.26 -0.99
N ILE A 272 3.98 -16.44 -0.62
CA ILE A 272 3.73 -15.11 -1.17
C ILE A 272 4.07 -14.06 -0.12
N ASP A 273 4.75 -13.01 -0.54
CA ASP A 273 5.16 -11.88 0.29
C ASP A 273 4.15 -10.74 0.18
N ILE A 274 3.64 -10.25 1.31
CA ILE A 274 2.82 -9.04 1.39
C ILE A 274 3.62 -7.98 2.12
N TYR A 275 3.99 -6.92 1.40
CA TYR A 275 4.65 -5.73 1.96
C TYR A 275 3.63 -4.64 2.26
N ALA A 276 3.76 -4.01 3.43
CA ALA A 276 3.11 -2.74 3.73
C ALA A 276 4.17 -1.64 3.90
N ILE A 277 3.90 -0.45 3.34
CA ILE A 277 4.64 0.77 3.64
C ILE A 277 3.76 1.58 4.58
N ASP A 278 4.16 1.69 5.86
CA ASP A 278 3.31 2.28 6.89
C ASP A 278 4.12 2.76 8.11
N GLY A 279 3.45 3.14 9.21
CA GLY A 279 4.05 3.66 10.42
C GLY A 279 4.85 2.65 11.27
N GLY A 280 4.63 1.34 11.09
CA GLY A 280 5.37 0.30 11.80
C GLY A 280 4.58 -0.98 12.10
N LEU A 281 5.21 -1.88 12.86
CA LEU A 281 4.69 -3.21 13.20
C LEU A 281 5.03 -3.57 14.65
N ILE A 282 4.11 -4.27 15.32
CA ILE A 282 4.36 -5.01 16.57
C ILE A 282 3.96 -6.47 16.31
N ALA A 283 4.94 -7.32 16.04
CA ALA A 283 4.74 -8.69 15.56
C ALA A 283 4.46 -9.73 16.66
N ASN A 284 4.53 -9.36 17.93
CA ASN A 284 4.31 -10.31 19.04
C ASN A 284 2.82 -10.53 19.41
N HIS A 285 1.88 -10.00 18.62
CA HIS A 285 0.45 -10.26 18.77
C HIS A 285 0.08 -11.66 18.24
N ILE A 286 -0.92 -12.34 18.85
CA ILE A 286 -1.35 -13.70 18.44
C ILE A 286 -1.78 -13.80 16.97
N ASP A 287 -2.19 -12.70 16.38
CA ASP A 287 -2.60 -12.64 14.97
C ASP A 287 -1.40 -12.76 14.01
N PHE A 288 -0.20 -12.49 14.49
CA PHE A 288 1.04 -12.58 13.73
C PHE A 288 1.81 -13.89 13.98
N ASP A 289 1.07 -15.00 14.19
CA ASP A 289 1.64 -16.33 14.32
C ASP A 289 2.52 -16.69 13.11
N THR A 290 3.76 -17.09 13.37
CA THR A 290 4.73 -17.49 12.35
C THR A 290 4.63 -18.99 12.01
N TYR A 291 3.81 -19.76 12.71
CA TYR A 291 3.66 -21.22 12.57
C TYR A 291 5.00 -21.96 12.70
N GLU A 292 5.87 -21.49 13.59
CA GLU A 292 7.23 -21.99 13.79
C GLU A 292 7.26 -23.53 13.93
N GLY A 293 8.18 -24.18 13.24
CA GLY A 293 8.38 -25.64 13.26
C GLY A 293 7.30 -26.44 12.53
N THR A 294 6.40 -25.80 11.81
CA THR A 294 5.38 -26.46 10.96
C THR A 294 5.74 -26.35 9.47
N PRO A 295 5.13 -27.18 8.59
CA PRO A 295 5.29 -27.00 7.13
C PRO A 295 4.71 -25.68 6.59
N TYR A 296 4.07 -24.90 7.42
CA TYR A 296 3.41 -23.63 7.09
C TYR A 296 4.15 -22.43 7.68
N GLU A 297 5.37 -22.65 8.17
CA GLU A 297 6.21 -21.59 8.73
C GLU A 297 6.31 -20.41 7.76
N ARG A 298 6.13 -19.20 8.29
CA ARG A 298 6.13 -17.95 7.54
C ARG A 298 6.93 -16.87 8.26
N THR A 299 7.30 -15.86 7.52
CA THR A 299 7.94 -14.64 8.05
C THR A 299 6.87 -13.60 8.42
N VAL A 300 7.05 -12.96 9.59
CA VAL A 300 6.36 -11.72 9.98
C VAL A 300 7.43 -10.80 10.53
N THR A 301 7.76 -9.74 9.82
CA THR A 301 8.94 -8.93 10.11
C THR A 301 8.79 -7.49 9.67
N CYS A 302 9.49 -6.61 10.36
CA CYS A 302 9.80 -5.29 9.87
C CYS A 302 11.19 -5.33 9.22
N ASP A 303 11.28 -5.05 7.92
CA ASP A 303 12.51 -5.24 7.17
C ASP A 303 13.40 -4.00 7.20
N ALA A 304 12.82 -2.81 7.12
CA ALA A 304 13.57 -1.57 7.05
C ALA A 304 12.82 -0.37 7.63
N LEU A 305 13.59 0.62 8.05
CA LEU A 305 13.13 1.92 8.56
C LEU A 305 13.47 3.00 7.53
N ALA A 306 12.50 3.48 6.77
CA ALA A 306 12.66 4.53 5.79
C ALA A 306 12.30 5.90 6.39
N THR A 307 13.23 6.85 6.35
CA THR A 307 13.05 8.23 6.80
C THR A 307 13.60 9.20 5.76
N GLN A 308 13.36 10.48 5.91
CA GLN A 308 14.00 11.47 5.04
C GLN A 308 15.53 11.47 5.11
N ASN A 309 16.14 10.88 6.15
CA ASN A 309 17.58 10.79 6.36
C ASN A 309 18.19 9.47 5.81
N GLY A 310 17.37 8.64 5.18
CA GLY A 310 17.81 7.35 4.62
C GLY A 310 16.90 6.20 5.00
N ILE A 311 17.28 5.01 4.60
CA ILE A 311 16.63 3.76 4.99
C ILE A 311 17.67 2.85 5.68
N ASN A 312 17.32 2.21 6.74
CA ASN A 312 18.18 1.30 7.47
C ASN A 312 17.49 -0.06 7.61
N GLU A 313 18.23 -1.13 7.37
CA GLU A 313 17.76 -2.46 7.74
C GLU A 313 17.55 -2.54 9.26
N THR A 314 16.57 -3.32 9.66
CA THR A 314 16.20 -3.46 11.06
C THR A 314 17.17 -4.39 11.82
N THR A 315 17.40 -4.08 13.10
CA THR A 315 18.04 -5.00 14.05
C THR A 315 17.07 -6.17 14.37
N GLU A 316 17.58 -7.24 14.97
CA GLU A 316 16.75 -8.40 15.38
C GLU A 316 15.59 -8.02 16.33
N GLU A 317 15.75 -6.98 17.13
CA GLU A 317 14.69 -6.45 17.99
C GLU A 317 13.67 -5.67 17.17
N GLN A 318 14.13 -4.80 16.27
CA GLN A 318 13.29 -3.98 15.39
C GLN A 318 12.52 -4.83 14.39
N LYS A 319 13.00 -6.00 13.99
CA LYS A 319 12.21 -6.94 13.15
C LYS A 319 10.88 -7.30 13.79
N LYS A 320 10.81 -7.35 15.10
CA LYS A 320 9.59 -7.69 15.85
C LYS A 320 8.80 -6.49 16.33
N ASN A 321 9.46 -5.36 16.51
CA ASN A 321 8.83 -4.13 17.01
C ASN A 321 9.54 -2.92 16.38
N CYS A 322 8.89 -2.31 15.41
CA CYS A 322 9.42 -1.15 14.71
C CYS A 322 8.40 -0.03 14.58
N THR A 323 8.90 1.19 14.67
CA THR A 323 8.14 2.41 14.38
C THR A 323 9.07 3.42 13.71
N TYR A 324 8.52 4.31 12.89
CA TYR A 324 9.30 5.37 12.27
C TYR A 324 9.73 6.46 13.27
N MET A 325 9.08 6.54 14.44
CA MET A 325 9.35 7.53 15.49
C MET A 325 9.20 6.89 16.86
N GLU A 326 10.13 7.17 17.76
CA GLU A 326 10.08 6.69 19.15
C GLU A 326 8.83 7.16 19.87
N GLY A 327 8.16 6.24 20.58
CA GLY A 327 6.92 6.52 21.33
C GLY A 327 5.64 6.55 20.47
N TYR A 328 5.76 6.40 19.16
CA TYR A 328 4.61 6.26 18.28
C TYR A 328 3.99 4.86 18.38
N TYR A 329 2.67 4.77 18.45
CA TYR A 329 1.95 3.50 18.40
C TYR A 329 1.51 3.21 16.95
N PRO A 330 2.08 2.20 16.27
CA PRO A 330 1.88 1.98 14.84
C PRO A 330 0.58 1.22 14.54
N PHE A 331 -0.56 1.69 15.07
CA PHE A 331 -1.85 1.00 14.93
C PHE A 331 -2.22 0.75 13.46
N HIS A 332 -2.02 1.75 12.61
CA HIS A 332 -2.42 1.66 11.20
C HIS A 332 -1.65 0.55 10.46
N GLY A 333 -0.33 0.46 10.61
CA GLY A 333 0.46 -0.60 9.99
C GLY A 333 0.19 -2.00 10.58
N ILE A 334 -0.11 -2.09 11.90
CA ILE A 334 -0.57 -3.33 12.54
C ILE A 334 -1.90 -3.76 11.91
N MET A 335 -2.86 -2.86 11.74
CA MET A 335 -4.15 -3.12 11.12
C MET A 335 -3.98 -3.63 9.69
N ASP A 336 -3.18 -2.96 8.87
CA ASP A 336 -2.93 -3.32 7.48
C ASP A 336 -2.44 -4.78 7.35
N LEU A 337 -1.38 -5.13 8.06
CA LEU A 337 -0.83 -6.49 7.99
C LEU A 337 -1.71 -7.54 8.67
N SER A 338 -2.41 -7.18 9.76
CA SER A 338 -3.39 -8.02 10.43
C SER A 338 -4.52 -8.42 9.46
N VAL A 339 -5.11 -7.46 8.77
CA VAL A 339 -6.21 -7.70 7.82
C VAL A 339 -5.73 -8.43 6.56
N ALA A 340 -4.53 -8.13 6.06
CA ALA A 340 -3.98 -8.82 4.89
C ALA A 340 -3.69 -10.29 5.18
N GLY A 341 -3.03 -10.59 6.31
CA GLY A 341 -2.49 -11.93 6.53
C GLY A 341 -2.42 -12.39 7.99
N GLY A 342 -3.15 -11.77 8.92
CA GLY A 342 -3.27 -12.22 10.30
C GLY A 342 -3.84 -13.64 10.41
N ARG A 343 -3.47 -14.36 11.46
CA ARG A 343 -3.97 -15.72 11.72
C ARG A 343 -5.48 -15.75 11.87
N HIS A 344 -6.04 -14.80 12.62
CA HIS A 344 -7.47 -14.73 12.93
C HIS A 344 -8.20 -13.75 12.02
N SER A 345 -7.73 -12.53 11.92
CA SER A 345 -8.36 -11.45 11.15
C SER A 345 -7.96 -11.42 9.66
N GLY A 346 -6.87 -12.05 9.29
CA GLY A 346 -6.29 -11.95 7.97
C GLY A 346 -6.95 -12.80 6.90
N VAL A 347 -6.87 -12.33 5.67
CA VAL A 347 -7.35 -13.04 4.48
C VAL A 347 -6.37 -14.15 4.08
N ALA A 348 -5.08 -13.84 3.91
CA ALA A 348 -4.03 -14.77 3.47
C ALA A 348 -3.17 -15.25 4.65
N LYS A 349 -3.72 -16.16 5.44
CA LYS A 349 -3.20 -16.53 6.78
C LYS A 349 -1.81 -17.16 6.81
N LYS A 350 -1.28 -17.62 5.67
CA LYS A 350 0.07 -18.22 5.54
C LYS A 350 1.00 -17.40 4.67
N ALA A 351 0.61 -16.19 4.25
CA ALA A 351 1.50 -15.29 3.54
C ALA A 351 2.59 -14.76 4.47
N ASN A 352 3.77 -14.50 3.94
CA ASN A 352 4.80 -13.74 4.63
C ASN A 352 4.34 -12.27 4.73
N LEU A 353 4.61 -11.64 5.86
CA LEU A 353 4.21 -10.26 6.13
C LEU A 353 5.46 -9.42 6.40
N HIS A 354 5.61 -8.34 5.63
CA HIS A 354 6.76 -7.46 5.64
C HIS A 354 6.34 -6.03 5.85
N MET A 355 6.95 -5.33 6.81
CA MET A 355 6.75 -3.91 7.04
C MET A 355 7.99 -3.13 6.63
N ILE A 356 7.79 -2.08 5.86
CA ILE A 356 8.78 -1.01 5.70
C ILE A 356 8.19 0.24 6.37
N THR A 357 8.84 0.72 7.44
CA THR A 357 8.33 1.93 8.07
C THR A 357 8.60 3.15 7.22
N CYS A 358 7.70 4.13 7.28
CA CYS A 358 7.80 5.37 6.53
C CYS A 358 7.48 6.57 7.45
N ASP A 359 8.28 7.63 7.39
CA ASP A 359 8.06 8.87 8.15
C ASP A 359 7.13 9.86 7.41
N ASP A 360 6.33 9.36 6.47
CA ASP A 360 5.34 10.11 5.68
C ASP A 360 5.95 11.22 4.81
N THR A 361 7.22 11.10 4.43
CA THR A 361 7.83 12.02 3.48
C THR A 361 7.97 11.40 2.08
N LEU A 362 8.06 12.25 1.06
CA LEU A 362 8.32 11.78 -0.31
C LEU A 362 9.62 10.97 -0.40
N ILE A 363 10.67 11.42 0.26
CA ILE A 363 11.98 10.75 0.25
C ILE A 363 11.87 9.36 0.86
N SER A 364 11.24 9.21 2.02
CA SER A 364 11.05 7.89 2.66
C SER A 364 10.21 6.95 1.81
N THR A 365 9.19 7.47 1.12
CA THR A 365 8.38 6.67 0.17
C THR A 365 9.23 6.15 -0.99
N TYR A 366 10.14 6.96 -1.56
CA TYR A 366 11.07 6.49 -2.59
C TYR A 366 12.03 5.44 -2.07
N PHE A 367 12.57 5.63 -0.86
CA PHE A 367 13.41 4.61 -0.22
C PHE A 367 12.65 3.30 -0.05
N ALA A 368 11.43 3.35 0.48
CA ALA A 368 10.61 2.17 0.73
C ALA A 368 10.26 1.42 -0.57
N LEU A 369 9.76 2.13 -1.58
CA LEU A 369 9.44 1.52 -2.88
C LEU A 369 10.68 0.97 -3.59
N GLY A 370 11.82 1.68 -3.49
CA GLY A 370 13.10 1.23 -4.04
C GLY A 370 13.59 -0.03 -3.34
N TYR A 371 13.51 -0.09 -2.02
CA TYR A 371 13.86 -1.28 -1.24
C TYR A 371 13.04 -2.49 -1.68
N ILE A 372 11.71 -2.35 -1.72
CA ILE A 372 10.81 -3.44 -2.14
C ILE A 372 11.13 -3.90 -3.57
N ARG A 373 11.28 -2.97 -4.52
CA ARG A 373 11.65 -3.31 -5.91
C ARG A 373 12.91 -4.15 -5.99
N ASP A 374 13.90 -3.87 -5.14
CA ASP A 374 15.24 -4.47 -5.23
C ASP A 374 15.36 -5.77 -4.41
N HIS A 375 14.51 -5.99 -3.41
CA HIS A 375 14.57 -7.16 -2.51
C HIS A 375 13.41 -8.14 -2.68
N ALA A 376 12.25 -7.67 -3.15
CA ALA A 376 11.06 -8.52 -3.28
C ALA A 376 11.18 -9.57 -4.39
N THR A 377 10.53 -10.71 -4.20
CA THR A 377 10.49 -11.80 -5.16
C THR A 377 9.54 -11.48 -6.31
N PRO A 378 10.01 -11.35 -7.57
CA PRO A 378 9.15 -11.12 -8.72
C PRO A 378 8.02 -12.14 -8.82
N HIS A 379 6.81 -11.69 -9.17
CA HIS A 379 5.60 -12.52 -9.36
C HIS A 379 5.16 -13.31 -8.11
N LYS A 380 5.74 -13.00 -6.93
CA LYS A 380 5.35 -13.57 -5.64
C LYS A 380 5.15 -12.51 -4.57
N THR A 381 5.05 -11.25 -4.97
CA THR A 381 4.97 -10.13 -4.05
C THR A 381 3.78 -9.24 -4.36
N VAL A 382 3.08 -8.86 -3.29
CA VAL A 382 2.02 -7.84 -3.27
C VAL A 382 2.47 -6.70 -2.36
N VAL A 383 2.30 -5.46 -2.81
CA VAL A 383 2.55 -4.26 -2.00
C VAL A 383 1.23 -3.59 -1.68
N ASN A 384 0.94 -3.41 -0.41
CA ASN A 384 -0.20 -2.66 0.11
C ASN A 384 0.20 -1.22 0.43
N LEU A 385 -0.51 -0.25 -0.15
CA LEU A 385 -0.29 1.18 0.02
C LEU A 385 -1.55 1.84 0.59
N SER A 386 -1.56 2.08 1.90
CA SER A 386 -2.65 2.77 2.58
C SER A 386 -2.31 4.24 2.88
N LEU A 387 -1.48 4.86 2.03
CA LEU A 387 -0.99 6.22 2.14
C LEU A 387 -1.18 7.00 0.82
N GLY A 388 -1.08 8.34 0.86
CA GLY A 388 -1.27 9.13 -0.35
C GLY A 388 -1.12 10.64 -0.17
N TRP A 389 -1.25 11.39 -1.29
CA TRP A 389 -1.20 12.85 -1.33
C TRP A 389 -2.06 13.40 -2.47
N GLY A 390 -2.19 14.71 -2.58
CA GLY A 390 -3.16 15.39 -3.43
C GLY A 390 -2.63 16.02 -4.72
N TYR A 391 -1.50 15.58 -5.30
CA TYR A 391 -0.96 16.15 -6.54
C TYR A 391 -0.10 15.15 -7.32
N TYR A 392 0.04 15.38 -8.63
CA TYR A 392 0.82 14.52 -9.52
C TYR A 392 2.33 14.78 -9.38
N LEU A 393 3.11 13.71 -9.34
CA LEU A 393 4.57 13.70 -9.38
C LEU A 393 5.05 12.71 -10.44
N GLU A 394 5.73 13.18 -11.47
CA GLU A 394 6.24 12.33 -12.56
C GLU A 394 7.19 11.25 -12.04
N LEU A 395 8.02 11.57 -11.05
CA LEU A 395 8.94 10.61 -10.45
C LEU A 395 8.25 9.45 -9.74
N ILE A 396 7.08 9.67 -9.14
CA ILE A 396 6.28 8.60 -8.53
C ILE A 396 5.65 7.73 -9.62
N ASP A 397 5.16 8.34 -10.68
CA ASP A 397 4.63 7.61 -11.83
C ASP A 397 5.69 6.64 -12.41
N ASP A 398 6.91 7.13 -12.59
CA ASP A 398 8.06 6.35 -13.04
C ASP A 398 8.49 5.28 -12.01
N MET A 399 8.43 5.61 -10.71
CA MET A 399 8.76 4.66 -9.65
C MET A 399 7.77 3.49 -9.61
N LEU A 400 6.48 3.77 -9.66
CA LEU A 400 5.43 2.72 -9.72
C LEU A 400 5.60 1.86 -10.98
N LYS A 401 5.94 2.48 -12.12
CA LYS A 401 6.27 1.74 -13.34
C LYS A 401 7.47 0.80 -13.12
N SER A 402 8.54 1.29 -12.48
CA SER A 402 9.73 0.50 -12.18
C SER A 402 9.43 -0.70 -11.26
N VAL A 403 8.54 -0.53 -10.26
CA VAL A 403 8.07 -1.61 -9.38
C VAL A 403 7.24 -2.63 -10.17
N ASN A 404 6.31 -2.17 -11.02
CA ASN A 404 5.48 -3.04 -11.85
C ASN A 404 6.30 -3.86 -12.86
N GLU A 405 7.35 -3.27 -13.46
CA GLU A 405 8.24 -3.95 -14.40
C GLU A 405 9.03 -5.10 -13.75
N LYS A 406 9.15 -5.11 -12.42
CA LYS A 406 9.69 -6.24 -11.64
C LYS A 406 8.68 -7.36 -11.42
N GLY A 407 7.44 -7.22 -11.85
CA GLY A 407 6.39 -8.21 -11.60
C GLY A 407 5.86 -8.19 -10.18
N ILE A 408 5.87 -7.04 -9.53
CA ILE A 408 5.32 -6.81 -8.18
C ILE A 408 3.92 -6.22 -8.35
N VAL A 409 2.94 -6.81 -7.67
CA VAL A 409 1.54 -6.34 -7.69
C VAL A 409 1.36 -5.21 -6.68
N ILE A 410 0.83 -4.08 -7.12
CA ILE A 410 0.59 -2.91 -6.27
C ILE A 410 -0.90 -2.72 -6.04
N ILE A 411 -1.30 -2.60 -4.78
CA ILE A 411 -2.70 -2.36 -4.35
C ILE A 411 -2.72 -1.13 -3.46
N ASP A 412 -3.66 -0.21 -3.69
CA ASP A 412 -3.78 1.02 -2.91
C ASP A 412 -5.21 1.32 -2.45
N ALA A 413 -5.32 2.07 -1.36
CA ALA A 413 -6.58 2.54 -0.82
C ALA A 413 -7.09 3.76 -1.58
N ALA A 414 -8.38 3.80 -1.91
CA ALA A 414 -9.00 4.90 -2.64
C ALA A 414 -9.03 6.23 -1.86
N GLY A 415 -8.97 6.20 -0.52
CA GLY A 415 -9.09 7.37 0.35
C GLY A 415 -10.49 7.62 0.89
N ASN A 416 -10.62 8.53 1.88
CA ASN A 416 -11.77 8.63 2.76
C ASN A 416 -12.48 10.01 2.71
N GLU A 417 -12.38 10.75 1.61
CA GLU A 417 -12.89 12.11 1.47
C GLU A 417 -14.24 12.20 0.74
N ASN A 418 -14.85 11.07 0.38
CA ASN A 418 -16.09 10.98 -0.39
C ASN A 418 -16.09 11.85 -1.66
N ARG A 419 -15.03 11.75 -2.44
CA ARG A 419 -14.86 12.54 -3.67
C ARG A 419 -14.47 11.68 -4.87
N ASN A 420 -14.66 12.24 -6.07
CA ASN A 420 -14.03 11.69 -7.26
C ASN A 420 -12.52 11.92 -7.20
N ILE A 421 -11.73 10.82 -7.32
CA ILE A 421 -10.26 10.86 -7.26
C ILE A 421 -9.59 10.65 -8.61
N CYS A 422 -10.39 10.48 -9.67
CA CYS A 422 -9.91 10.13 -11.00
C CYS A 422 -9.70 11.37 -11.87
N GLU A 423 -9.16 12.40 -11.26
CA GLU A 423 -8.86 13.68 -11.88
C GLU A 423 -7.60 13.61 -12.77
N SER A 424 -7.47 14.56 -13.70
CA SER A 424 -6.28 14.66 -14.53
C SER A 424 -5.05 15.06 -13.70
N LYS A 425 -3.86 14.77 -14.22
CA LYS A 425 -2.58 15.09 -13.56
C LYS A 425 -2.37 16.60 -13.29
N GLU A 426 -3.07 17.47 -13.99
CA GLU A 426 -3.02 18.92 -13.79
C GLU A 426 -4.02 19.39 -12.71
N SER A 427 -4.91 18.54 -12.27
CA SER A 427 -5.92 18.90 -11.28
C SER A 427 -5.31 19.03 -9.87
N PRO A 428 -5.68 20.07 -9.12
CA PRO A 428 -5.30 20.18 -7.71
C PRO A 428 -6.03 19.13 -6.83
N LYS A 429 -6.92 18.34 -7.41
CA LYS A 429 -7.64 17.23 -6.76
C LYS A 429 -7.12 15.87 -7.20
N PHE A 430 -5.98 15.82 -7.91
CA PHE A 430 -5.32 14.57 -8.23
C PHE A 430 -5.10 13.74 -6.96
N SER A 431 -5.35 12.44 -7.01
CA SER A 431 -5.10 11.54 -5.90
C SER A 431 -3.93 10.63 -6.24
N SER A 432 -2.96 10.60 -5.36
CA SER A 432 -1.77 9.75 -5.52
C SER A 432 -2.14 8.27 -5.55
N PHE A 433 -1.25 7.48 -6.07
CA PHE A 433 -1.38 6.07 -6.42
C PHE A 433 -2.58 5.78 -7.32
N SER A 434 -3.81 5.97 -6.86
CA SER A 434 -5.04 5.77 -7.65
C SER A 434 -5.02 6.54 -8.97
N GLY A 435 -4.66 7.82 -8.95
CA GLY A 435 -4.62 8.69 -10.13
C GLY A 435 -3.60 8.27 -11.19
N TYR A 436 -2.51 7.60 -10.79
CA TYR A 436 -1.52 7.06 -11.72
C TYR A 436 -2.01 5.82 -12.48
N ARG A 437 -3.05 5.12 -11.99
CA ARG A 437 -3.60 3.88 -12.59
C ARG A 437 -2.55 2.77 -12.78
N LYS A 438 -1.53 2.75 -11.92
CA LYS A 438 -0.46 1.75 -11.90
C LYS A 438 -0.55 0.78 -10.73
N SER A 439 -1.58 0.94 -9.94
CA SER A 439 -1.99 0.09 -8.82
C SER A 439 -3.43 -0.39 -9.01
N ILE A 440 -3.86 -1.31 -8.20
CA ILE A 440 -5.26 -1.73 -8.08
C ILE A 440 -5.87 -0.91 -6.96
N THR A 441 -6.74 0.04 -7.30
CA THR A 441 -7.33 0.97 -6.34
C THR A 441 -8.59 0.38 -5.72
N VAL A 442 -8.65 0.36 -4.39
CA VAL A 442 -9.70 -0.29 -3.62
C VAL A 442 -10.58 0.72 -2.89
N GLY A 443 -11.85 0.77 -3.24
CA GLY A 443 -12.89 1.50 -2.52
C GLY A 443 -13.50 0.67 -1.38
N GLY A 444 -14.30 1.33 -0.54
CA GLY A 444 -14.91 0.74 0.65
C GLY A 444 -16.41 0.51 0.54
N ILE A 445 -16.88 -0.66 0.97
CA ILE A 445 -18.30 -0.94 1.19
C ILE A 445 -18.58 -1.15 2.67
N THR A 446 -19.85 -0.93 3.06
CA THR A 446 -20.32 -1.27 4.41
C THR A 446 -20.46 -2.79 4.58
N ASP A 447 -20.19 -3.25 5.78
CA ASP A 447 -20.50 -4.62 6.20
C ASP A 447 -21.98 -4.78 6.58
N ALA A 448 -22.65 -3.64 6.84
CA ALA A 448 -24.07 -3.61 7.12
C ALA A 448 -24.84 -3.78 5.81
N ILE A 449 -25.61 -4.85 5.76
CA ILE A 449 -26.49 -5.14 4.66
C ILE A 449 -27.92 -4.80 5.08
N ASN A 450 -28.63 -4.10 4.24
CA ASN A 450 -30.07 -3.92 4.37
C ASN A 450 -30.81 -4.70 3.26
N GLU A 451 -32.13 -4.60 3.22
CA GLU A 451 -32.97 -5.23 2.20
C GLU A 451 -32.62 -4.85 0.75
N ASN A 452 -31.84 -3.77 0.57
CA ASN A 452 -31.42 -3.27 -0.74
C ASN A 452 -30.00 -3.69 -1.16
N GLY A 453 -29.29 -4.52 -0.37
CA GLY A 453 -27.98 -5.06 -0.71
C GLY A 453 -26.78 -4.29 -0.13
N TYR A 454 -25.65 -4.27 -0.85
CA TYR A 454 -24.42 -3.61 -0.43
C TYR A 454 -24.36 -2.15 -0.85
N PHE A 455 -23.64 -1.35 -0.07
CA PHE A 455 -23.49 0.09 -0.32
C PHE A 455 -22.03 0.50 -0.16
N LYS A 456 -21.57 1.39 -1.02
CA LYS A 456 -20.35 2.15 -0.78
C LYS A 456 -20.52 2.90 0.55
N VAL A 457 -19.53 2.81 1.44
CA VAL A 457 -19.52 3.62 2.67
C VAL A 457 -19.47 5.11 2.32
N ASP A 458 -20.06 5.93 3.17
CA ASP A 458 -20.23 7.36 2.93
C ASP A 458 -18.91 8.11 2.74
N PHE A 459 -17.84 7.71 3.41
CA PHE A 459 -16.53 8.33 3.29
C PHE A 459 -15.71 7.85 2.07
N SER A 460 -15.94 6.63 1.51
CA SER A 460 -15.11 6.09 0.43
C SER A 460 -15.10 6.98 -0.80
N ASN A 461 -13.91 7.23 -1.32
CA ASN A 461 -13.74 7.83 -2.63
C ASN A 461 -14.27 6.94 -3.76
N TYR A 462 -14.48 7.52 -4.93
CA TYR A 462 -15.07 6.90 -6.10
C TYR A 462 -14.50 7.48 -7.40
N GLY A 463 -14.89 6.93 -8.52
CA GLY A 463 -14.52 7.35 -9.87
C GLY A 463 -14.05 6.18 -10.73
N ASP A 464 -13.73 6.46 -11.99
CA ASP A 464 -13.39 5.43 -12.99
C ASP A 464 -11.99 4.81 -12.82
N CYS A 465 -11.19 5.32 -11.87
CA CYS A 465 -9.91 4.75 -11.46
C CYS A 465 -9.98 3.92 -10.18
N VAL A 466 -11.16 3.78 -9.57
CA VAL A 466 -11.39 2.82 -8.49
C VAL A 466 -11.76 1.48 -9.13
N ASP A 467 -10.88 0.50 -9.00
CA ASP A 467 -10.98 -0.75 -9.75
C ASP A 467 -11.95 -1.75 -9.13
N ILE A 468 -12.04 -1.76 -7.78
CA ILE A 468 -12.75 -2.78 -7.01
C ILE A 468 -13.13 -2.23 -5.64
N PHE A 469 -14.12 -2.84 -5.00
CA PHE A 469 -14.56 -2.49 -3.65
C PHE A 469 -14.46 -3.69 -2.72
N ALA A 470 -14.06 -3.44 -1.46
CA ALA A 470 -13.98 -4.43 -0.40
C ALA A 470 -14.61 -3.91 0.90
N PRO A 471 -14.90 -4.76 1.89
CA PRO A 471 -15.35 -4.31 3.20
C PRO A 471 -14.43 -3.23 3.79
N ALA A 472 -15.01 -2.13 4.23
CA ALA A 472 -14.28 -1.00 4.81
C ALA A 472 -14.37 -0.96 6.34
N GLU A 473 -15.08 -1.88 6.94
CA GLU A 473 -15.20 -2.07 8.38
C GLU A 473 -14.65 -3.44 8.73
N VAL A 474 -13.63 -3.49 9.60
CA VAL A 474 -12.89 -4.71 9.92
C VAL A 474 -12.66 -4.84 11.42
N THR A 475 -12.45 -6.07 11.85
CA THR A 475 -11.87 -6.36 13.17
C THR A 475 -10.42 -6.79 12.96
N CYS A 476 -9.48 -6.15 13.63
CA CYS A 476 -8.04 -6.35 13.45
C CYS A 476 -7.29 -6.39 14.78
N ALA A 477 -6.03 -6.80 14.75
CA ALA A 477 -5.14 -6.82 15.91
C ALA A 477 -4.98 -5.43 16.54
N ASN A 478 -4.97 -5.37 17.87
CA ASN A 478 -4.76 -4.15 18.66
C ASN A 478 -3.82 -4.42 19.83
N PHE A 479 -2.73 -3.70 19.92
CA PHE A 479 -1.71 -3.90 20.94
C PHE A 479 -1.56 -2.72 21.90
N LYS A 480 -2.45 -1.72 21.84
CA LYS A 480 -2.30 -0.43 22.55
C LYS A 480 -2.01 -0.58 24.04
N ASP A 481 -2.62 -1.56 24.70
CA ASP A 481 -2.47 -1.78 26.15
C ASP A 481 -1.50 -2.92 26.46
N GLY A 482 -0.66 -3.33 25.52
CA GLY A 482 0.26 -4.46 25.67
C GLY A 482 -0.43 -5.83 25.67
N ASN A 483 -1.73 -5.89 25.40
CA ASN A 483 -2.47 -7.13 25.32
C ASN A 483 -2.31 -7.79 23.93
N ILE A 484 -1.56 -8.88 23.88
CA ILE A 484 -1.26 -9.62 22.65
C ILE A 484 -2.46 -10.39 22.07
N GLU A 485 -3.60 -10.43 22.75
CA GLU A 485 -4.83 -11.11 22.34
C GLU A 485 -5.97 -10.13 22.02
N SER A 486 -5.69 -8.81 22.05
CA SER A 486 -6.71 -7.80 21.87
C SER A 486 -7.01 -7.56 20.39
N PHE A 487 -8.31 -7.49 20.05
CA PHE A 487 -8.78 -7.09 18.73
C PHE A 487 -9.74 -5.90 18.85
N ILE A 488 -9.80 -5.09 17.80
CA ILE A 488 -10.65 -3.90 17.76
C ILE A 488 -11.31 -3.75 16.39
N GLU A 489 -12.50 -3.16 16.39
CA GLU A 489 -13.17 -2.75 15.16
C GLU A 489 -12.66 -1.39 14.71
N THR A 490 -12.39 -1.26 13.42
CA THR A 490 -11.98 0.01 12.78
C THR A 490 -12.55 0.09 11.37
N ARG A 491 -12.43 1.27 10.74
CA ARG A 491 -12.98 1.51 9.41
C ARG A 491 -12.13 2.45 8.58
N GLY A 492 -12.16 2.27 7.25
CA GLY A 492 -11.45 3.09 6.27
C GLY A 492 -11.24 2.32 4.98
N THR A 493 -10.93 3.00 3.89
CA THR A 493 -10.47 2.32 2.66
C THR A 493 -9.10 1.69 2.86
N SER A 494 -8.32 2.14 3.85
CA SER A 494 -7.11 1.47 4.33
C SER A 494 -7.39 0.09 4.94
N CYS A 495 -8.62 -0.21 5.37
CA CYS A 495 -9.04 -1.57 5.73
C CYS A 495 -9.39 -2.41 4.48
N SER A 496 -9.86 -1.77 3.42
CA SER A 496 -10.28 -2.45 2.19
C SER A 496 -9.10 -2.92 1.34
N ALA A 497 -8.05 -2.12 1.23
CA ALA A 497 -6.86 -2.44 0.44
C ALA A 497 -6.15 -3.71 0.92
N PRO A 498 -5.87 -3.92 2.22
CA PRO A 498 -5.24 -5.15 2.70
C PRO A 498 -6.12 -6.39 2.52
N ILE A 499 -7.45 -6.29 2.50
CA ILE A 499 -8.33 -7.41 2.12
C ILE A 499 -8.02 -7.87 0.69
N VAL A 500 -7.94 -6.92 -0.24
CA VAL A 500 -7.64 -7.23 -1.66
C VAL A 500 -6.20 -7.73 -1.80
N SER A 501 -5.26 -7.21 -1.04
CA SER A 501 -3.87 -7.69 -0.97
C SER A 501 -3.81 -9.15 -0.53
N GLY A 502 -4.59 -9.51 0.49
CA GLY A 502 -4.73 -10.88 0.94
C GLY A 502 -5.36 -11.79 -0.13
N ILE A 503 -6.43 -11.35 -0.82
CA ILE A 503 -7.05 -12.14 -1.90
C ILE A 503 -6.06 -12.33 -3.07
N ALA A 504 -5.29 -11.30 -3.44
CA ALA A 504 -4.25 -11.43 -4.44
C ALA A 504 -3.21 -12.51 -4.03
N ALA A 505 -2.77 -12.51 -2.77
CA ALA A 505 -1.87 -13.53 -2.25
C ALA A 505 -2.50 -14.95 -2.25
N LEU A 506 -3.81 -15.09 -1.96
CA LEU A 506 -4.52 -16.37 -2.11
C LEU A 506 -4.48 -16.85 -3.56
N ILE A 507 -4.77 -15.96 -4.51
CA ILE A 507 -4.75 -16.29 -5.95
C ILE A 507 -3.35 -16.73 -6.37
N MET A 508 -2.31 -15.97 -6.03
CA MET A 508 -0.93 -16.27 -6.41
C MET A 508 -0.43 -17.59 -5.82
N SER A 509 -0.81 -17.94 -4.60
CA SER A 509 -0.41 -19.18 -3.95
C SER A 509 -1.16 -20.41 -4.48
N GLU A 510 -2.43 -20.25 -4.86
CA GLU A 510 -3.27 -21.36 -5.34
C GLU A 510 -3.13 -21.61 -6.84
N PHE A 511 -2.98 -20.53 -7.61
CA PHE A 511 -2.86 -20.55 -9.07
C PHE A 511 -1.56 -19.84 -9.50
N PRO A 512 -0.38 -20.47 -9.32
CA PRO A 512 0.90 -19.84 -9.63
C PRO A 512 0.99 -19.43 -11.12
N ASP A 513 1.21 -18.14 -11.34
CA ASP A 513 1.43 -17.55 -12.66
C ASP A 513 2.31 -16.30 -12.50
N ASN A 514 2.80 -15.74 -13.60
CA ASN A 514 3.55 -14.49 -13.61
C ASN A 514 2.59 -13.28 -13.57
N TYR A 515 1.91 -13.13 -12.43
CA TYR A 515 1.00 -12.00 -12.25
C TYR A 515 1.73 -10.66 -12.28
N THR A 516 1.10 -9.72 -12.97
CA THR A 516 1.40 -8.29 -12.96
C THR A 516 0.24 -7.57 -12.28
N THR A 517 0.40 -6.29 -11.95
CA THR A 517 -0.73 -5.48 -11.42
C THR A 517 -1.93 -5.52 -12.36
N GLU A 518 -1.74 -5.47 -13.68
CA GLU A 518 -2.84 -5.51 -14.66
C GLU A 518 -3.54 -6.87 -14.68
N SER A 519 -2.79 -7.96 -14.86
CA SER A 519 -3.39 -9.30 -14.91
C SER A 519 -4.04 -9.71 -13.58
N MET A 520 -3.52 -9.22 -12.46
CA MET A 520 -4.15 -9.41 -11.15
C MET A 520 -5.45 -8.59 -11.02
N ARG A 521 -5.48 -7.35 -11.53
CA ARG A 521 -6.71 -6.53 -11.60
C ARG A 521 -7.81 -7.27 -12.35
N GLU A 522 -7.50 -7.77 -13.55
CA GLU A 522 -8.44 -8.54 -14.36
C GLU A 522 -8.94 -9.79 -13.63
N LYS A 523 -8.03 -10.52 -12.98
CA LYS A 523 -8.37 -11.73 -12.22
C LYS A 523 -9.28 -11.43 -11.03
N LEU A 524 -9.00 -10.38 -10.27
CA LEU A 524 -9.83 -9.94 -9.14
C LEU A 524 -11.22 -9.51 -9.61
N GLN A 525 -11.31 -8.73 -10.72
CA GLN A 525 -12.60 -8.32 -11.29
C GLN A 525 -13.40 -9.52 -11.83
N GLN A 526 -12.74 -10.52 -12.42
CA GLN A 526 -13.38 -11.75 -12.87
C GLN A 526 -14.00 -12.54 -11.72
N LEU A 527 -13.35 -12.57 -10.56
CA LEU A 527 -13.85 -13.26 -9.36
C LEU A 527 -14.92 -12.45 -8.61
N SER A 528 -14.97 -11.16 -8.81
CA SER A 528 -15.86 -10.23 -8.10
C SER A 528 -17.32 -10.38 -8.51
N PHE A 529 -18.21 -9.90 -7.65
CA PHE A 529 -19.61 -9.68 -8.01
C PHE A 529 -19.76 -8.34 -8.72
N LYS A 530 -20.22 -8.41 -9.94
CA LYS A 530 -20.48 -7.23 -10.76
C LYS A 530 -21.85 -6.67 -10.40
N ASP A 531 -21.97 -5.33 -10.39
CA ASP A 531 -23.21 -4.58 -10.17
C ASP A 531 -23.92 -4.88 -8.83
N ALA A 532 -23.14 -5.30 -7.80
CA ALA A 532 -23.65 -5.67 -6.49
C ALA A 532 -23.73 -4.51 -5.48
N ILE A 533 -23.26 -3.31 -5.84
CA ILE A 533 -23.21 -2.13 -4.97
C ILE A 533 -24.23 -1.11 -5.47
N ASN A 534 -25.26 -0.84 -4.66
CA ASN A 534 -26.47 -0.16 -5.13
C ASN A 534 -26.38 1.37 -5.22
N ASN A 535 -25.45 2.03 -4.51
CA ASN A 535 -25.37 3.50 -4.47
C ASN A 535 -24.26 4.11 -5.35
N LEU A 536 -23.59 3.32 -6.19
CA LEU A 536 -22.58 3.83 -7.13
C LEU A 536 -23.19 4.55 -8.32
N GLU A 537 -24.37 4.13 -8.81
CA GLU A 537 -25.06 4.73 -9.94
C GLU A 537 -25.71 6.10 -9.64
N ILE A 538 -25.87 6.43 -8.35
CA ILE A 538 -26.54 7.67 -7.92
C ILE A 538 -25.65 8.90 -8.12
N ILE A 539 -24.36 8.72 -8.44
CA ILE A 539 -23.43 9.82 -8.67
C ILE A 539 -23.52 10.26 -10.14
N PRO A 540 -24.20 11.39 -10.43
CA PRO A 540 -24.45 11.78 -11.80
C PRO A 540 -23.15 11.99 -12.60
N LYS A 541 -23.06 11.38 -13.78
CA LYS A 541 -21.99 11.55 -14.78
C LYS A 541 -20.63 10.95 -14.41
N ILE A 542 -20.48 10.25 -13.27
CA ILE A 542 -19.23 9.61 -12.88
C ILE A 542 -19.44 8.10 -13.00
N LYS A 543 -18.72 7.48 -13.93
CA LYS A 543 -18.73 6.03 -14.09
C LYS A 543 -17.71 5.43 -13.11
N THR A 544 -18.18 4.83 -12.05
CA THR A 544 -17.35 4.06 -11.11
C THR A 544 -17.55 2.57 -11.41
N PRO A 545 -16.48 1.77 -11.62
CA PRO A 545 -16.59 0.32 -11.75
C PRO A 545 -17.30 -0.29 -10.54
N ASN A 546 -18.29 -1.15 -10.79
CA ASN A 546 -19.09 -1.77 -9.73
C ASN A 546 -18.69 -3.25 -9.58
N TYR A 547 -17.59 -3.48 -8.88
CA TYR A 547 -17.08 -4.80 -8.56
C TYR A 547 -16.92 -4.95 -7.04
N PHE A 548 -17.70 -5.84 -6.44
CA PHE A 548 -17.51 -6.24 -5.04
C PHE A 548 -16.60 -7.47 -4.99
N VAL A 549 -15.46 -7.35 -4.30
CA VAL A 549 -14.43 -8.38 -4.26
C VAL A 549 -14.93 -9.71 -3.69
N ASN A 550 -14.46 -10.81 -4.27
CA ASN A 550 -14.69 -12.16 -3.79
C ASN A 550 -13.45 -13.03 -4.03
N ASN A 551 -13.17 -13.99 -3.16
CA ASN A 551 -12.01 -14.87 -3.27
C ASN A 551 -12.20 -16.04 -4.25
N GLY A 552 -13.36 -16.14 -4.91
CA GLY A 552 -13.71 -17.18 -5.87
C GLY A 552 -14.84 -18.11 -5.42
N LYS A 553 -15.11 -18.23 -4.11
CA LYS A 553 -16.26 -18.97 -3.62
C LYS A 553 -17.49 -18.07 -3.60
N ARG A 554 -18.40 -18.30 -4.51
CA ARG A 554 -19.55 -17.40 -4.79
C ARG A 554 -20.89 -18.04 -4.44
N SER A 555 -20.99 -19.36 -4.48
CA SER A 555 -22.21 -20.09 -4.24
C SER A 555 -22.39 -20.49 -2.78
N ILE A 556 -23.64 -20.63 -2.35
CA ILE A 556 -24.01 -21.19 -1.07
C ILE A 556 -24.45 -22.64 -1.33
N TYR A 557 -23.85 -23.56 -0.61
CA TYR A 557 -24.18 -24.97 -0.72
C TYR A 557 -24.96 -25.40 0.50
N SER A 558 -26.12 -26.11 0.26
CA SER A 558 -26.80 -26.81 1.35
C SER A 558 -25.97 -28.00 1.78
N PRO A 559 -25.97 -28.33 3.07
CA PRO A 559 -25.33 -29.56 3.57
C PRO A 559 -25.81 -30.82 2.86
N ASP A 560 -27.06 -30.85 2.42
CA ASP A 560 -27.74 -31.99 1.79
C ASP A 560 -27.57 -32.02 0.24
N ASP A 561 -26.86 -31.06 -0.37
CA ASP A 561 -26.69 -30.98 -1.82
C ASP A 561 -25.69 -31.98 -2.39
N THR A 562 -25.97 -33.26 -2.22
CA THR A 562 -25.28 -34.34 -2.95
C THR A 562 -25.73 -34.46 -4.41
N ASN A 563 -26.80 -33.76 -4.82
CA ASN A 563 -27.47 -33.90 -6.10
C ASN A 563 -27.55 -32.58 -6.91
N VAL A 564 -26.53 -31.73 -6.85
CA VAL A 564 -26.49 -30.53 -7.71
C VAL A 564 -26.47 -30.95 -9.18
N LYS A 565 -27.55 -30.68 -9.91
CA LYS A 565 -27.74 -31.09 -11.31
C LYS A 565 -27.28 -30.02 -12.29
N CYS A 566 -27.11 -28.78 -11.85
CA CYS A 566 -26.68 -27.64 -12.65
C CYS A 566 -25.95 -26.58 -11.80
N GLY A 567 -25.41 -25.57 -12.45
CA GLY A 567 -24.75 -24.43 -11.84
C GLY A 567 -23.23 -24.55 -11.77
N ARG A 568 -22.59 -23.51 -11.22
CA ARG A 568 -21.12 -23.40 -11.16
C ARG A 568 -20.46 -24.58 -10.43
N GLY A 569 -21.13 -25.10 -9.39
CA GLY A 569 -20.60 -26.23 -8.60
C GLY A 569 -20.42 -27.52 -9.37
N VAL A 570 -21.13 -27.72 -10.47
CA VAL A 570 -21.01 -28.90 -11.35
C VAL A 570 -20.56 -28.54 -12.76
N ASN A 571 -20.31 -27.25 -13.02
CA ASN A 571 -19.99 -26.72 -14.34
C ASN A 571 -20.96 -27.20 -15.43
N ALA A 572 -22.24 -27.23 -15.11
CA ALA A 572 -23.31 -27.70 -15.97
C ALA A 572 -24.41 -26.64 -16.08
N SER A 573 -24.73 -26.27 -17.31
CA SER A 573 -25.86 -25.39 -17.63
C SER A 573 -27.16 -26.20 -17.82
N CYS A 574 -28.29 -25.56 -17.59
CA CYS A 574 -29.59 -26.12 -17.92
C CYS A 574 -29.81 -26.04 -19.44
N SER A 575 -30.27 -27.11 -20.05
CA SER A 575 -30.57 -27.15 -21.50
C SER A 575 -31.76 -26.25 -21.89
N SER A 576 -32.66 -25.99 -20.95
CA SER A 576 -33.79 -25.04 -21.10
C SER A 576 -34.21 -24.55 -19.72
N GLY A 577 -34.20 -23.24 -19.48
CA GLY A 577 -34.57 -22.68 -18.20
C GLY A 577 -33.39 -22.10 -17.42
N CYS A 578 -33.53 -22.02 -16.12
CA CYS A 578 -32.49 -21.50 -15.20
C CYS A 578 -32.01 -22.56 -14.22
N CYS A 579 -30.85 -22.33 -13.64
CA CYS A 579 -30.40 -23.11 -12.51
C CYS A 579 -30.84 -22.43 -11.21
N SER A 580 -31.66 -23.10 -10.41
CA SER A 580 -32.08 -22.58 -9.12
C SER A 580 -30.91 -22.47 -8.14
N LYS A 581 -31.14 -21.82 -7.01
CA LYS A 581 -30.14 -21.77 -5.91
C LYS A 581 -29.82 -23.15 -5.34
N GLU A 582 -30.76 -24.11 -5.47
CA GLU A 582 -30.60 -25.50 -5.06
C GLU A 582 -29.87 -26.36 -6.12
N GLY A 583 -29.44 -25.77 -7.24
CA GLY A 583 -28.76 -26.50 -8.31
C GLY A 583 -29.68 -27.38 -9.16
N GLU A 584 -30.96 -27.09 -9.18
CA GLU A 584 -31.94 -27.80 -10.00
C GLU A 584 -32.25 -26.99 -11.26
N CYS A 585 -32.31 -27.67 -12.41
CA CYS A 585 -32.77 -27.06 -13.65
C CYS A 585 -34.29 -26.82 -13.61
N ILE A 586 -34.70 -25.57 -13.68
CA ILE A 586 -36.10 -25.16 -13.71
C ILE A 586 -36.43 -24.63 -15.11
N SER A 587 -37.43 -25.22 -15.76
CA SER A 587 -37.89 -24.76 -17.05
C SER A 587 -38.68 -23.45 -16.91
N PHE A 588 -38.44 -22.48 -17.78
CA PHE A 588 -39.19 -21.21 -17.85
C PHE A 588 -40.70 -21.41 -18.09
N GLU A 589 -41.10 -22.56 -18.66
CA GLU A 589 -42.50 -22.88 -18.89
C GLU A 589 -43.24 -23.32 -17.62
N ASN A 590 -42.48 -23.88 -16.64
CA ASN A 590 -43.08 -24.50 -15.45
C ASN A 590 -42.87 -23.68 -14.17
N ASP A 591 -42.13 -22.61 -14.22
CA ASP A 591 -41.92 -21.74 -13.07
C ASP A 591 -42.19 -20.28 -13.48
N PRO A 592 -43.29 -19.70 -13.05
CA PRO A 592 -43.60 -18.31 -13.32
C PRO A 592 -42.66 -17.39 -12.53
N TRP A 593 -41.39 -17.28 -12.94
CA TRP A 593 -40.44 -16.22 -12.58
C TRP A 593 -39.91 -16.18 -11.14
N GLU A 594 -40.49 -16.91 -10.19
CA GLU A 594 -40.07 -16.74 -8.78
C GLU A 594 -38.72 -17.41 -8.46
N LYS A 595 -38.48 -18.64 -8.94
CA LYS A 595 -37.22 -19.37 -8.64
C LYS A 595 -36.08 -19.06 -9.61
N CYS A 596 -36.42 -18.53 -10.78
CA CYS A 596 -35.45 -18.12 -11.80
C CYS A 596 -35.05 -16.65 -11.70
N LEU A 597 -35.56 -15.91 -10.72
CA LEU A 597 -35.11 -14.55 -10.46
C LEU A 597 -33.75 -14.56 -9.76
N ILE A 598 -32.83 -13.70 -10.20
CA ILE A 598 -31.52 -13.52 -9.59
C ILE A 598 -31.68 -13.15 -8.10
N GLU A 599 -32.66 -12.33 -7.76
CA GLU A 599 -33.03 -11.95 -6.41
C GLU A 599 -33.44 -13.14 -5.52
N ASN A 600 -33.89 -14.23 -6.11
CA ASN A 600 -34.21 -15.48 -5.42
C ASN A 600 -33.05 -16.49 -5.46
N GLY A 601 -31.85 -16.04 -5.86
CA GLY A 601 -30.62 -16.85 -5.83
C GLY A 601 -30.40 -17.70 -7.08
N CYS A 602 -31.15 -17.45 -8.17
CA CYS A 602 -30.89 -18.11 -9.44
C CYS A 602 -29.49 -17.77 -9.97
N GLN A 603 -28.82 -18.79 -10.50
CA GLN A 603 -27.48 -18.62 -11.08
C GLN A 603 -27.59 -18.13 -12.53
N SER A 604 -27.50 -16.84 -12.72
CA SER A 604 -27.82 -16.15 -14.00
C SER A 604 -26.92 -16.47 -15.20
N GLU A 605 -25.86 -17.23 -15.01
CA GLU A 605 -24.89 -17.54 -16.06
C GLU A 605 -24.91 -19.03 -16.49
N PHE A 606 -25.92 -19.81 -16.04
CA PHE A 606 -26.03 -21.24 -16.35
C PHE A 606 -27.44 -21.65 -16.75
#